data_740a2ff6d63db70e6233cfac00264404
#
_entry.id   740a2ff6d63db70e6233cfac00264404
#
_cell.length_a   1.000
_cell.length_b   1.000
_cell.length_c   1.000
_cell.angle_alpha   90.00
_cell.angle_beta   90.00
_cell.angle_gamma   90.00
#
_symmetry.space_group_name_H-M   'P 1'
#
loop_
_entity.id
_entity.type
_entity.pdbx_description
1 polymer ?
#
loop_
_entity_poly.entity_id
_entity_poly.type
_entity_poly.pdbx_seq_one_letter_code
_entity_poly.pdbx_strand_id
1 'polypeptide(L)'
;MKGILGATLAVALLAGNAFAQAGAPAAAPAAPAAAAAAPAGPVVVVETSRGVFEFETFPDTAPKTVAQITGLAKRGFYNGLIIHRVAPGFVVQFGDPLTKDPAKKAMWGSGGSGKPVGVAEISKKHTHAQKGTVAMAHAGDPAKADSQLYITLRPTPNLDAGYTVFGQIISGMDVVEKIQQGDKIIKVTVKGGAAAPAAAPAK
;
A
#
# COMPACT_ATOMS: atom_id res chain seq x y z
N MET A 1 78.46 -27.44 2.30
CA MET A 1 79.16 -27.34 3.58
C MET A 1 78.11 -27.15 4.63
N LYS A 2 77.87 -28.18 5.41
CA LYS A 2 78.01 -28.28 6.89
C LYS A 2 77.14 -27.26 7.58
N GLY A 3 76.24 -27.51 8.53
CA GLY A 3 75.94 -28.74 9.27
C GLY A 3 75.01 -28.41 10.41
N ILE A 4 74.38 -29.44 10.92
CA ILE A 4 74.17 -29.81 12.30
C ILE A 4 73.03 -29.08 13.07
N LEU A 5 71.94 -29.77 13.26
CA LEU A 5 71.42 -30.50 14.46
C LEU A 5 71.24 -29.66 15.73
N GLY A 6 70.05 -29.68 16.24
CA GLY A 6 69.72 -29.32 17.62
C GLY A 6 68.26 -29.67 17.91
N ALA A 7 68.03 -30.92 18.28
CA ALA A 7 66.73 -31.36 18.80
C ALA A 7 66.64 -30.96 20.30
N THR A 8 65.55 -30.40 20.73
CA THR A 8 65.15 -30.41 22.14
C THR A 8 63.64 -30.65 22.23
N LEU A 9 63.38 -31.73 22.88
CA LEU A 9 62.12 -32.27 23.34
C LEU A 9 61.63 -31.44 24.56
N ALA A 10 60.40 -30.97 24.56
CA ALA A 10 59.71 -30.53 25.76
C ALA A 10 58.20 -30.76 25.68
N VAL A 11 57.84 -31.70 26.40
CA VAL A 11 56.69 -32.14 27.19
C VAL A 11 55.42 -31.27 27.12
N ALA A 12 54.34 -31.99 26.89
CA ALA A 12 52.94 -31.60 26.90
C ALA A 12 52.45 -30.96 28.22
N LEU A 13 51.60 -29.98 28.11
CA LEU A 13 50.54 -29.74 29.08
C LEU A 13 49.22 -29.53 28.33
N LEU A 14 48.32 -30.49 28.49
CA LEU A 14 46.93 -30.39 28.13
C LEU A 14 46.26 -29.41 29.11
N ALA A 15 45.87 -28.23 28.61
CA ALA A 15 44.90 -27.39 29.26
C ALA A 15 43.63 -27.43 28.44
N GLY A 16 42.62 -28.12 28.93
CA GLY A 16 41.30 -28.15 28.35
C GLY A 16 40.62 -26.79 28.47
N ASN A 17 40.44 -26.13 27.34
CA ASN A 17 39.54 -24.98 27.25
C ASN A 17 38.10 -25.48 27.01
N ALA A 18 37.32 -25.48 28.09
CA ALA A 18 35.86 -25.58 27.98
C ALA A 18 35.36 -24.30 27.27
N PHE A 19 35.02 -24.41 26.01
CA PHE A 19 34.25 -23.38 25.32
C PHE A 19 32.86 -23.36 25.93
N ALA A 20 32.60 -22.38 26.79
CA ALA A 20 31.25 -22.00 27.18
C ALA A 20 30.52 -21.55 25.92
N GLN A 21 29.57 -22.34 25.49
CA GLN A 21 28.62 -22.03 24.41
C GLN A 21 27.73 -20.90 24.92
N ALA A 22 28.08 -19.66 24.54
CA ALA A 22 27.22 -18.51 24.77
C ALA A 22 25.90 -18.74 24.01
N GLY A 23 24.83 -18.98 24.74
CA GLY A 23 23.50 -19.10 24.22
C GLY A 23 23.14 -17.84 23.42
N ALA A 24 22.67 -18.02 22.18
CA ALA A 24 22.09 -16.95 21.41
C ALA A 24 20.96 -16.28 22.21
N PRO A 25 20.86 -14.94 22.20
CA PRO A 25 19.75 -14.28 22.86
C PRO A 25 18.44 -14.75 22.21
N ALA A 26 17.55 -15.32 23.03
CA ALA A 26 16.20 -15.66 22.64
C ALA A 26 15.55 -14.41 22.07
N ALA A 27 15.03 -14.51 20.83
CA ALA A 27 14.25 -13.45 20.23
C ALA A 27 13.12 -13.06 21.18
N ALA A 28 13.10 -11.80 21.60
CA ALA A 28 12.01 -11.25 22.38
C ALA A 28 10.70 -11.51 21.66
N PRO A 29 9.62 -11.91 22.37
CA PRO A 29 8.33 -12.07 21.74
C PRO A 29 7.92 -10.74 21.11
N ALA A 30 7.58 -10.77 19.83
CA ALA A 30 7.04 -9.61 19.13
C ALA A 30 5.84 -9.10 19.94
N ALA A 31 5.87 -7.82 20.28
CA ALA A 31 4.77 -7.16 20.98
C ALA A 31 3.48 -7.46 20.23
N PRO A 32 2.36 -7.78 20.92
CA PRO A 32 1.10 -8.02 20.26
C PRO A 32 0.75 -6.78 19.43
N ALA A 33 0.51 -6.99 18.14
CA ALA A 33 -0.02 -5.96 17.26
C ALA A 33 -1.25 -5.37 17.97
N ALA A 34 -1.24 -4.08 18.25
CA ALA A 34 -2.36 -3.39 18.85
C ALA A 34 -3.63 -3.83 18.11
N ALA A 35 -4.61 -4.32 18.86
CA ALA A 35 -5.88 -4.75 18.29
C ALA A 35 -6.41 -3.62 17.42
N ALA A 36 -6.40 -3.83 16.10
CA ALA A 36 -6.85 -2.84 15.15
C ALA A 36 -8.31 -2.54 15.47
N ALA A 37 -8.63 -1.28 15.73
CA ALA A 37 -10.01 -0.84 15.85
C ALA A 37 -10.79 -1.32 14.62
N ALA A 38 -12.08 -1.64 14.80
CA ALA A 38 -12.91 -2.05 13.68
C ALA A 38 -12.85 -1.00 12.56
N PRO A 39 -12.74 -1.39 11.27
CA PRO A 39 -12.64 -0.45 10.16
C PRO A 39 -13.76 0.57 10.17
N ALA A 40 -13.45 1.85 9.92
CA ALA A 40 -14.41 2.94 9.92
C ALA A 40 -15.47 2.82 8.82
N GLY A 41 -15.15 2.08 7.74
CA GLY A 41 -16.03 1.86 6.59
C GLY A 41 -15.77 0.54 5.88
N PRO A 42 -16.31 0.36 4.66
CA PRO A 42 -16.00 -0.78 3.81
C PRO A 42 -14.49 -0.97 3.63
N VAL A 43 -14.05 -2.24 3.68
CA VAL A 43 -12.65 -2.60 3.40
C VAL A 43 -12.52 -3.04 1.95
N VAL A 44 -11.60 -2.46 1.25
CA VAL A 44 -11.25 -2.84 -0.13
C VAL A 44 -10.04 -3.76 -0.10
N VAL A 45 -10.18 -4.93 -0.72
CA VAL A 45 -9.12 -5.93 -0.86
C VAL A 45 -8.61 -5.90 -2.29
N VAL A 46 -7.33 -5.69 -2.45
CA VAL A 46 -6.66 -5.62 -3.75
C VAL A 46 -5.68 -6.78 -3.88
N GLU A 47 -5.96 -7.68 -4.79
CA GLU A 47 -5.08 -8.77 -5.17
C GLU A 47 -4.23 -8.34 -6.37
N THR A 48 -2.93 -8.43 -6.25
CA THR A 48 -1.97 -8.03 -7.27
C THR A 48 -1.02 -9.18 -7.62
N SER A 49 -0.22 -9.01 -8.67
CA SER A 49 0.88 -9.93 -9.01
C SER A 49 1.98 -10.01 -7.93
N ARG A 50 1.98 -9.11 -6.93
CA ARG A 50 2.93 -9.08 -5.81
C ARG A 50 2.37 -9.59 -4.50
N GLY A 51 1.08 -9.86 -4.42
CA GLY A 51 0.38 -10.28 -3.23
C GLY A 51 -0.88 -9.47 -3.00
N VAL A 52 -1.42 -9.56 -1.79
CA VAL A 52 -2.68 -8.94 -1.39
C VAL A 52 -2.41 -7.82 -0.39
N PHE A 53 -3.12 -6.71 -0.55
CA PHE A 53 -3.20 -5.67 0.46
C PHE A 53 -4.65 -5.24 0.68
N GLU A 54 -4.93 -4.67 1.83
CA GLU A 54 -6.27 -4.22 2.22
C GLU A 54 -6.22 -2.78 2.74
N PHE A 55 -7.21 -1.99 2.39
CA PHE A 55 -7.39 -0.67 2.98
C PHE A 55 -8.82 -0.46 3.46
N GLU A 56 -8.94 0.17 4.61
CA GLU A 56 -10.22 0.69 5.09
C GLU A 56 -10.57 1.98 4.36
N THR A 57 -11.86 2.28 4.30
CA THR A 57 -12.35 3.52 3.70
C THR A 57 -12.96 4.45 4.74
N PHE A 58 -13.00 5.76 4.44
CA PHE A 58 -13.49 6.81 5.34
C PHE A 58 -14.78 7.44 4.80
N PRO A 59 -15.95 6.76 4.93
CA PRO A 59 -17.21 7.27 4.43
C PRO A 59 -17.75 8.48 5.23
N ASP A 60 -17.19 8.73 6.41
CA ASP A 60 -17.53 9.88 7.25
C ASP A 60 -17.03 11.22 6.68
N THR A 61 -15.92 11.19 5.95
CA THR A 61 -15.31 12.40 5.37
C THR A 61 -15.31 12.41 3.84
N ALA A 62 -15.42 11.24 3.19
CA ALA A 62 -15.42 11.12 1.74
C ALA A 62 -16.50 10.14 1.23
N PRO A 63 -17.80 10.38 1.58
CA PRO A 63 -18.87 9.44 1.27
C PRO A 63 -19.06 9.19 -0.22
N LYS A 64 -18.99 10.23 -1.06
CA LYS A 64 -19.16 10.09 -2.52
C LYS A 64 -17.99 9.36 -3.17
N THR A 65 -16.77 9.68 -2.73
CA THR A 65 -15.55 9.00 -3.20
C THR A 65 -15.58 7.52 -2.82
N VAL A 66 -15.91 7.20 -1.56
CA VAL A 66 -16.03 5.81 -1.10
C VAL A 66 -17.11 5.06 -1.90
N ALA A 67 -18.28 5.66 -2.12
CA ALA A 67 -19.34 5.07 -2.92
C ALA A 67 -18.90 4.81 -4.37
N GLN A 68 -18.20 5.76 -4.98
CA GLN A 68 -17.65 5.66 -6.33
C GLN A 68 -16.66 4.49 -6.44
N ILE A 69 -15.62 4.49 -5.60
CA ILE A 69 -14.54 3.51 -5.66
C ILE A 69 -15.04 2.09 -5.33
N THR A 70 -15.84 1.95 -4.27
CA THR A 70 -16.43 0.65 -3.91
C THR A 70 -17.41 0.16 -4.95
N GLY A 71 -18.19 1.05 -5.57
CA GLY A 71 -19.07 0.74 -6.70
C GLY A 71 -18.29 0.24 -7.92
N LEU A 72 -17.19 0.89 -8.29
CA LEU A 72 -16.30 0.45 -9.37
C LEU A 72 -15.67 -0.91 -9.05
N ALA A 73 -15.20 -1.12 -7.82
CA ALA A 73 -14.63 -2.38 -7.36
C ALA A 73 -15.63 -3.54 -7.47
N LYS A 74 -16.85 -3.34 -6.97
CA LYS A 74 -17.94 -4.34 -7.05
C LYS A 74 -18.30 -4.74 -8.47
N ARG A 75 -18.17 -3.83 -9.45
CA ARG A 75 -18.38 -4.12 -10.88
C ARG A 75 -17.16 -4.72 -11.57
N GLY A 76 -16.07 -4.97 -10.86
CA GLY A 76 -14.85 -5.54 -11.42
C GLY A 76 -14.05 -4.57 -12.30
N PHE A 77 -14.29 -3.26 -12.19
CA PHE A 77 -13.64 -2.24 -13.02
C PHE A 77 -12.11 -2.32 -12.95
N TYR A 78 -11.57 -2.53 -11.76
CA TYR A 78 -10.13 -2.55 -11.50
C TYR A 78 -9.46 -3.85 -11.93
N ASN A 79 -10.22 -4.93 -12.20
CA ASN A 79 -9.65 -6.23 -12.53
C ASN A 79 -8.90 -6.17 -13.86
N GLY A 80 -7.66 -6.63 -13.84
CA GLY A 80 -6.78 -6.65 -15.01
C GLY A 80 -6.09 -5.32 -15.33
N LEU A 81 -6.31 -4.26 -14.55
CA LEU A 81 -5.58 -3.01 -14.72
C LEU A 81 -4.10 -3.17 -14.36
N ILE A 82 -3.27 -2.33 -14.97
CA ILE A 82 -1.84 -2.23 -14.67
C ILE A 82 -1.60 -1.05 -13.73
N ILE A 83 -0.68 -1.23 -12.80
CA ILE A 83 -0.16 -0.14 -11.98
C ILE A 83 0.76 0.69 -12.87
N HIS A 84 0.23 1.81 -13.35
CA HIS A 84 0.86 2.58 -14.42
C HIS A 84 1.90 3.58 -13.91
N ARG A 85 1.92 3.87 -12.60
CA ARG A 85 2.89 4.80 -12.01
C ARG A 85 3.33 4.33 -10.64
N VAL A 86 4.65 4.22 -10.48
CA VAL A 86 5.32 4.04 -9.19
C VAL A 86 6.39 5.11 -9.08
N ALA A 87 6.25 5.98 -8.09
CA ALA A 87 7.28 6.96 -7.72
C ALA A 87 7.93 6.47 -6.42
N PRO A 88 9.16 5.92 -6.47
CA PRO A 88 9.82 5.32 -5.31
C PRO A 88 9.89 6.29 -4.13
N GLY A 89 9.54 5.79 -2.93
CA GLY A 89 9.50 6.61 -1.71
C GLY A 89 8.44 7.72 -1.71
N PHE A 90 7.51 7.73 -2.67
CA PHE A 90 6.44 8.72 -2.74
C PHE A 90 5.07 8.04 -2.85
N VAL A 91 4.68 7.54 -4.04
CA VAL A 91 3.35 6.94 -4.25
C VAL A 91 3.36 5.77 -5.22
N VAL A 92 2.36 4.88 -5.07
CA VAL A 92 1.92 3.89 -6.06
C VAL A 92 0.55 4.32 -6.56
N GLN A 93 0.36 4.47 -7.88
CA GLN A 93 -0.88 4.96 -8.49
C GLN A 93 -1.42 3.99 -9.52
N PHE A 94 -2.73 3.76 -9.50
CA PHE A 94 -3.45 2.88 -10.42
C PHE A 94 -4.91 3.35 -10.62
N GLY A 95 -5.68 2.63 -11.46
CA GLY A 95 -7.11 2.89 -11.66
C GLY A 95 -7.45 3.47 -13.04
N ASP A 96 -6.47 3.53 -13.95
CA ASP A 96 -6.69 3.95 -15.34
C ASP A 96 -7.09 2.77 -16.22
N PRO A 97 -8.30 2.75 -16.81
CA PRO A 97 -8.76 1.66 -17.68
C PRO A 97 -8.00 1.55 -19.01
N LEU A 98 -7.31 2.62 -19.45
CA LEU A 98 -6.48 2.56 -20.66
C LEU A 98 -5.31 1.59 -20.51
N THR A 99 -4.97 1.24 -19.28
CA THR A 99 -3.88 0.29 -18.98
C THR A 99 -4.18 -1.16 -19.40
N LYS A 100 -5.44 -1.47 -19.75
CA LYS A 100 -5.80 -2.78 -20.32
C LYS A 100 -5.30 -2.95 -21.76
N ASP A 101 -5.01 -1.84 -22.43
CA ASP A 101 -4.55 -1.82 -23.81
C ASP A 101 -3.08 -1.37 -23.88
N PRO A 102 -2.13 -2.29 -24.15
CA PRO A 102 -0.73 -1.94 -24.28
C PRO A 102 -0.43 -0.92 -25.39
N ALA A 103 -1.26 -0.87 -26.44
CA ALA A 103 -1.09 0.10 -27.53
C ALA A 103 -1.33 1.54 -27.06
N LYS A 104 -2.05 1.73 -25.95
CA LYS A 104 -2.34 3.04 -25.34
C LYS A 104 -1.34 3.44 -24.26
N LYS A 105 -0.18 2.79 -24.15
CA LYS A 105 0.80 3.01 -23.09
C LYS A 105 1.21 4.49 -22.96
N ALA A 106 1.32 5.22 -24.06
CA ALA A 106 1.63 6.66 -24.05
C ALA A 106 0.54 7.52 -23.39
N MET A 107 -0.68 7.01 -23.25
CA MET A 107 -1.84 7.70 -22.65
C MET A 107 -2.13 7.23 -21.21
N TRP A 108 -1.39 6.25 -20.69
CA TRP A 108 -1.63 5.75 -19.35
C TRP A 108 -1.49 6.86 -18.30
N GLY A 109 -2.45 6.90 -17.39
CA GLY A 109 -2.60 7.95 -16.38
C GLY A 109 -3.61 9.06 -16.77
N SER A 110 -4.12 9.06 -18.03
CA SER A 110 -5.09 10.05 -18.48
C SER A 110 -6.55 9.56 -18.51
N GLY A 111 -6.76 8.24 -18.35
CA GLY A 111 -8.11 7.65 -18.41
C GLY A 111 -8.84 7.66 -17.08
N GLY A 112 -10.16 7.42 -17.16
CA GLY A 112 -11.07 7.30 -16.02
C GLY A 112 -12.27 6.45 -16.34
N SER A 113 -13.18 6.26 -15.39
CA SER A 113 -14.42 5.50 -15.58
C SER A 113 -15.45 6.24 -16.44
N GLY A 114 -15.20 7.51 -16.73
CA GLY A 114 -16.13 8.40 -17.42
C GLY A 114 -17.19 9.02 -16.50
N LYS A 115 -17.08 8.82 -15.19
CA LYS A 115 -17.99 9.38 -14.19
C LYS A 115 -17.17 9.94 -13.03
N PRO A 116 -16.82 11.24 -13.05
CA PRO A 116 -16.11 11.85 -11.94
C PRO A 116 -16.95 11.86 -10.66
N VAL A 117 -16.31 11.93 -9.50
CA VAL A 117 -16.97 12.04 -8.19
C VAL A 117 -17.84 13.28 -8.10
N GLY A 118 -17.47 14.35 -8.81
CA GLY A 118 -18.25 15.58 -8.94
C GLY A 118 -18.12 16.53 -7.74
N VAL A 119 -17.28 16.20 -6.75
CA VAL A 119 -17.02 17.02 -5.57
C VAL A 119 -15.64 16.73 -5.01
N ALA A 120 -15.02 17.75 -4.43
CA ALA A 120 -13.80 17.61 -3.64
C ALA A 120 -14.17 17.33 -2.16
N GLU A 121 -13.83 16.15 -1.66
CA GLU A 121 -14.09 15.76 -0.27
C GLU A 121 -12.79 15.84 0.56
N ILE A 122 -12.17 17.02 0.55
CA ILE A 122 -10.93 17.30 1.28
C ILE A 122 -11.25 17.57 2.74
N SER A 123 -10.64 16.82 3.67
CA SER A 123 -10.91 16.88 5.10
C SER A 123 -9.63 17.11 5.90
N LYS A 124 -9.74 17.82 7.03
CA LYS A 124 -8.66 17.95 8.02
C LYS A 124 -8.58 16.74 8.96
N LYS A 125 -9.62 15.89 8.99
CA LYS A 125 -9.67 14.71 9.86
C LYS A 125 -8.79 13.58 9.34
N HIS A 126 -8.81 13.35 8.04
CA HIS A 126 -7.99 12.34 7.38
C HIS A 126 -7.04 13.03 6.40
N THR A 127 -5.76 12.89 6.64
CA THR A 127 -4.68 13.61 5.96
C THR A 127 -3.59 12.64 5.50
N HIS A 128 -2.60 13.13 4.74
CA HIS A 128 -1.44 12.33 4.32
C HIS A 128 -0.34 12.27 5.39
N ALA A 129 -0.71 12.35 6.67
CA ALA A 129 0.23 12.32 7.78
C ALA A 129 0.92 10.95 7.98
N GLN A 130 0.39 9.89 7.36
CA GLN A 130 0.89 8.53 7.52
C GLN A 130 1.27 7.89 6.18
N LYS A 131 2.20 6.94 6.23
CA LYS A 131 2.44 5.99 5.15
C LYS A 131 1.21 5.10 4.96
N GLY A 132 0.90 4.75 3.70
CA GLY A 132 -0.25 3.91 3.38
C GLY A 132 -1.58 4.69 3.28
N THR A 133 -1.55 6.02 3.30
CA THR A 133 -2.74 6.83 3.01
C THR A 133 -3.21 6.60 1.58
N VAL A 134 -4.52 6.39 1.41
CA VAL A 134 -5.17 6.18 0.10
C VAL A 134 -5.97 7.43 -0.27
N ALA A 135 -5.65 8.00 -1.44
CA ALA A 135 -6.26 9.24 -1.89
C ALA A 135 -6.55 9.22 -3.40
N MET A 136 -7.47 10.09 -3.83
CA MET A 136 -7.85 10.21 -5.23
C MET A 136 -6.81 10.97 -6.04
N ALA A 137 -6.46 10.44 -7.22
CA ALA A 137 -5.65 11.17 -8.19
C ALA A 137 -6.54 11.99 -9.13
N HIS A 138 -6.06 13.18 -9.53
CA HIS A 138 -6.72 14.07 -10.49
C HIS A 138 -5.71 14.96 -11.22
N ALA A 139 -6.13 15.55 -12.34
CA ALA A 139 -5.32 16.49 -13.14
C ALA A 139 -5.74 17.93 -12.85
N GLY A 140 -5.43 18.43 -11.63
CA GLY A 140 -5.62 19.83 -11.23
C GLY A 140 -6.93 20.14 -10.52
N ASP A 141 -8.04 19.48 -10.81
CA ASP A 141 -9.34 19.72 -10.18
C ASP A 141 -9.78 18.49 -9.36
N PRO A 142 -9.81 18.56 -8.02
CA PRO A 142 -10.20 17.42 -7.18
C PRO A 142 -11.65 16.98 -7.38
N ALA A 143 -12.56 17.84 -7.84
CA ALA A 143 -13.94 17.45 -8.16
C ALA A 143 -14.03 16.57 -9.42
N LYS A 144 -13.00 16.60 -10.27
CA LYS A 144 -12.88 15.74 -11.47
C LYS A 144 -12.17 14.42 -11.22
N ALA A 145 -11.79 14.14 -9.98
CA ALA A 145 -11.30 12.81 -9.60
C ALA A 145 -12.34 11.75 -9.99
N ASP A 146 -11.88 10.62 -10.54
CA ASP A 146 -12.78 9.62 -11.10
C ASP A 146 -12.51 8.20 -10.57
N SER A 147 -11.59 7.48 -11.18
CA SER A 147 -11.28 6.09 -10.83
C SER A 147 -9.83 5.89 -10.40
N GLN A 148 -8.96 6.84 -10.69
CA GLN A 148 -7.56 6.73 -10.32
C GLN A 148 -7.34 7.10 -8.85
N LEU A 149 -6.55 6.27 -8.18
CA LEU A 149 -6.17 6.47 -6.80
C LEU A 149 -4.68 6.21 -6.61
N TYR A 150 -4.13 6.74 -5.52
CA TYR A 150 -2.75 6.45 -5.14
C TYR A 150 -2.64 6.09 -3.65
N ILE A 151 -1.58 5.37 -3.34
CA ILE A 151 -1.19 4.96 -1.99
C ILE A 151 0.16 5.62 -1.69
N THR A 152 0.28 6.29 -0.55
CA THR A 152 1.52 6.94 -0.14
C THR A 152 2.52 5.94 0.44
N LEU A 153 3.79 6.06 0.06
CA LEU A 153 4.89 5.24 0.59
C LEU A 153 5.61 5.90 1.77
N ARG A 154 5.24 7.14 2.10
CA ARG A 154 5.70 7.92 3.25
C ARG A 154 4.67 8.99 3.60
N PRO A 155 4.77 9.69 4.74
CA PRO A 155 3.99 10.90 5.00
C PRO A 155 4.21 11.96 3.91
N THR A 156 3.12 12.56 3.41
CA THR A 156 3.15 13.56 2.32
C THR A 156 2.17 14.72 2.62
N PRO A 157 2.34 15.46 3.73
CA PRO A 157 1.38 16.48 4.16
C PRO A 157 1.21 17.64 3.17
N ASN A 158 2.14 17.81 2.25
CA ASN A 158 2.04 18.77 1.15
C ASN A 158 0.88 18.49 0.18
N LEU A 159 0.26 17.29 0.25
CA LEU A 159 -0.89 16.92 -0.57
C LEU A 159 -2.24 17.19 0.10
N ASP A 160 -2.27 17.53 1.40
CA ASP A 160 -3.50 17.62 2.20
C ASP A 160 -4.52 18.64 1.68
N ALA A 161 -4.07 19.77 1.14
CA ALA A 161 -4.94 20.80 0.63
C ALA A 161 -5.50 20.54 -0.77
N GLY A 162 -4.97 19.53 -1.48
CA GLY A 162 -5.25 19.31 -2.90
C GLY A 162 -5.95 17.99 -3.22
N TYR A 163 -5.92 17.01 -2.33
CA TYR A 163 -6.36 15.66 -2.65
C TYR A 163 -7.32 15.08 -1.61
N THR A 164 -8.37 14.42 -2.08
CA THR A 164 -9.33 13.72 -1.21
C THR A 164 -8.70 12.45 -0.67
N VAL A 165 -8.42 12.41 0.63
CA VAL A 165 -8.06 11.19 1.37
C VAL A 165 -9.34 10.44 1.70
N PHE A 166 -9.43 9.17 1.30
CA PHE A 166 -10.63 8.37 1.51
C PHE A 166 -10.37 6.98 2.11
N GLY A 167 -9.11 6.67 2.46
CA GLY A 167 -8.77 5.39 3.08
C GLY A 167 -7.35 5.33 3.62
N GLN A 168 -7.05 4.21 4.28
CA GLN A 168 -5.76 3.88 4.88
C GLN A 168 -5.47 2.40 4.70
N ILE A 169 -4.23 2.03 4.35
CA ILE A 169 -3.80 0.63 4.35
C ILE A 169 -3.86 0.09 5.78
N ILE A 170 -4.54 -1.04 5.94
CA ILE A 170 -4.66 -1.77 7.21
C ILE A 170 -3.93 -3.12 7.19
N SER A 171 -3.62 -3.64 6.01
CA SER A 171 -2.87 -4.90 5.84
C SER A 171 -2.10 -4.90 4.52
N GLY A 172 -0.93 -5.56 4.49
CA GLY A 172 -0.15 -5.75 3.27
C GLY A 172 0.63 -4.51 2.80
N MET A 173 1.02 -3.61 3.71
CA MET A 173 1.87 -2.46 3.34
C MET A 173 3.21 -2.90 2.76
N ASP A 174 3.76 -4.03 3.23
CA ASP A 174 4.97 -4.64 2.68
C ASP A 174 4.80 -5.14 1.24
N VAL A 175 3.58 -5.53 0.84
CA VAL A 175 3.23 -5.84 -0.55
C VAL A 175 3.22 -4.56 -1.38
N VAL A 176 2.59 -3.49 -0.88
CA VAL A 176 2.53 -2.19 -1.57
C VAL A 176 3.94 -1.64 -1.85
N GLU A 177 4.87 -1.78 -0.91
CA GLU A 177 6.27 -1.35 -1.06
C GLU A 177 7.06 -2.14 -2.12
N LYS A 178 6.66 -3.39 -2.41
CA LYS A 178 7.27 -4.24 -3.43
C LYS A 178 6.67 -4.06 -4.81
N ILE A 179 5.57 -3.31 -4.94
CA ILE A 179 4.91 -3.06 -6.22
C ILE A 179 5.84 -2.29 -7.16
N GLN A 180 5.85 -2.71 -8.40
CA GLN A 180 6.60 -2.07 -9.49
C GLN A 180 5.65 -1.57 -10.58
N GLN A 181 6.07 -0.57 -11.30
CA GLN A 181 5.34 -0.11 -12.50
C GLN A 181 5.26 -1.25 -13.51
N GLY A 182 4.05 -1.54 -13.98
CA GLY A 182 3.77 -2.68 -14.85
C GLY A 182 3.17 -3.88 -14.13
N ASP A 183 3.18 -3.92 -12.79
CA ASP A 183 2.49 -4.97 -12.03
C ASP A 183 0.97 -4.91 -12.27
N LYS A 184 0.34 -6.09 -12.20
CA LYS A 184 -1.06 -6.26 -12.53
C LYS A 184 -1.95 -6.32 -11.30
N ILE A 185 -3.09 -5.66 -11.35
CA ILE A 185 -4.22 -5.87 -10.43
C ILE A 185 -5.00 -7.07 -10.94
N ILE A 186 -5.02 -8.15 -10.16
CA ILE A 186 -5.71 -9.39 -10.51
C ILE A 186 -7.20 -9.23 -10.23
N LYS A 187 -7.53 -8.81 -9.00
CA LYS A 187 -8.90 -8.67 -8.54
C LYS A 187 -9.02 -7.61 -7.45
N VAL A 188 -10.14 -6.90 -7.45
CA VAL A 188 -10.51 -6.01 -6.34
C VAL A 188 -11.88 -6.42 -5.83
N THR A 189 -11.99 -6.58 -4.51
CA THR A 189 -13.25 -6.92 -3.83
C THR A 189 -13.49 -5.98 -2.65
N VAL A 190 -14.74 -5.95 -2.17
CA VAL A 190 -15.13 -5.11 -1.03
C VAL A 190 -15.70 -6.02 0.05
N LYS A 191 -15.12 -5.95 1.25
CA LYS A 191 -15.57 -6.65 2.46
C LYS A 191 -16.26 -5.66 3.40
N GLY A 192 -17.30 -6.09 4.08
CA GLY A 192 -17.96 -5.27 5.12
C GLY A 192 -18.55 -3.97 4.56
N GLY A 193 -19.03 -3.16 5.47
CA GLY A 193 -19.70 -1.89 5.19
C GLY A 193 -21.21 -2.11 5.03
N ALA A 194 -21.97 -1.59 6.01
CA ALA A 194 -23.35 -1.25 5.75
C ALA A 194 -23.36 -0.37 4.50
N ALA A 195 -24.28 -0.61 3.57
CA ALA A 195 -24.46 0.24 2.42
C ALA A 195 -24.53 1.70 2.92
N ALA A 196 -23.66 2.57 2.41
CA ALA A 196 -23.82 4.00 2.65
C ALA A 196 -25.27 4.34 2.30
N PRO A 197 -26.00 5.08 3.14
CA PRO A 197 -27.36 5.49 2.80
C PRO A 197 -27.30 6.19 1.45
N ALA A 198 -28.11 5.71 0.51
CA ALA A 198 -28.25 6.34 -0.79
C ALA A 198 -28.49 7.83 -0.57
N ALA A 199 -27.64 8.67 -1.16
CA ALA A 199 -27.84 10.12 -1.09
C ALA A 199 -29.30 10.41 -1.48
N ALA A 200 -30.06 11.02 -0.56
CA ALA A 200 -31.42 11.42 -0.83
C ALA A 200 -31.43 12.32 -2.08
N PRO A 201 -32.39 12.18 -2.99
CA PRO A 201 -32.48 13.03 -4.15
C PRO A 201 -32.63 14.48 -3.67
N ALA A 202 -31.76 15.35 -4.16
CA ALA A 202 -31.89 16.79 -3.96
C ALA A 202 -33.27 17.24 -4.48
N LYS A 203 -34.05 17.85 -3.60
CA LYS A 203 -35.29 18.55 -4.01
C LYS A 203 -34.93 19.80 -4.78
#